data_763b404d3e1d1c04efd69de4c4962991
#
_entry.id   763b404d3e1d1c04efd69de4c4962991
#
_cell.length_a   1.000
_cell.length_b   1.000
_cell.length_c   1.000
_cell.angle_alpha   90.00
_cell.angle_beta   90.00
_cell.angle_gamma   90.00
#
_symmetry.space_group_name_H-M   'P 1'
#
loop_
_entity.id
_entity.type
_entity.pdbx_description
1 polymer ?
#
loop_
_entity_poly.entity_id
_entity_poly.type
_entity_poly.pdbx_seq_one_letter_code
_entity_poly.pdbx_strand_id
1 'polypeptide(L)'
;MKVNRSSRSNLRFLYGSVFFFAVLIFTMVLFVYYAMGEASRNVESKMFVYNIHVTGDGSGAGCDVLLDDSLVFSSPALYADTLLRVNRYYENDTVVENGKQIIREITYFSSESMLRVIGGVSGDTLSKRVGNNSNIEISINGDGVEAVLTE
;
A
#
# COMPACT_ATOMS: atom_id res chain seq x y z
N MET A 1 -39.31 62.59 -8.79
CA MET A 1 -38.09 61.80 -8.35
C MET A 1 -37.93 60.63 -9.32
N LYS A 2 -37.02 60.73 -10.28
CA LYS A 2 -36.77 59.63 -11.25
C LYS A 2 -35.82 58.62 -10.57
N VAL A 3 -36.40 57.50 -10.12
CA VAL A 3 -35.61 56.39 -9.61
C VAL A 3 -34.84 55.77 -10.76
N ASN A 4 -33.49 55.83 -10.66
CA ASN A 4 -32.57 55.36 -11.68
C ASN A 4 -32.76 53.86 -11.97
N ARG A 5 -33.38 53.52 -13.09
CA ARG A 5 -33.54 52.15 -13.60
C ARG A 5 -32.17 51.44 -13.79
N SER A 6 -31.11 52.18 -14.01
CA SER A 6 -29.74 51.71 -14.18
C SER A 6 -29.17 51.02 -12.92
N SER A 7 -29.50 51.53 -11.73
CA SER A 7 -29.02 50.98 -10.47
C SER A 7 -29.54 49.56 -10.18
N ARG A 8 -30.80 49.27 -10.53
CA ARG A 8 -31.42 47.94 -10.30
C ARG A 8 -30.87 46.87 -11.27
N SER A 9 -30.52 47.28 -12.49
CA SER A 9 -29.90 46.37 -13.49
C SER A 9 -28.50 45.95 -13.04
N ASN A 10 -27.70 46.91 -12.58
CA ASN A 10 -26.33 46.65 -12.08
C ASN A 10 -26.32 45.75 -10.82
N LEU A 11 -27.32 45.91 -9.95
CA LEU A 11 -27.45 45.07 -8.77
C LEU A 11 -27.78 43.61 -9.14
N ARG A 12 -28.68 43.41 -10.09
CA ARG A 12 -29.02 42.06 -10.59
C ARG A 12 -27.83 41.39 -11.27
N PHE A 13 -27.05 42.14 -12.03
CA PHE A 13 -25.81 41.62 -12.63
C PHE A 13 -24.79 41.28 -11.61
N LEU A 14 -24.61 42.10 -10.58
CA LEU A 14 -23.70 41.82 -9.47
C LEU A 14 -24.08 40.54 -8.70
N TYR A 15 -25.34 40.37 -8.35
CA TYR A 15 -25.80 39.15 -7.67
C TYR A 15 -25.68 37.92 -8.58
N GLY A 16 -25.96 38.04 -9.86
CA GLY A 16 -25.78 36.97 -10.84
C GLY A 16 -24.32 36.51 -10.98
N SER A 17 -23.40 37.48 -11.04
CA SER A 17 -21.98 37.16 -11.13
C SER A 17 -21.43 36.53 -9.85
N VAL A 18 -21.79 37.05 -8.67
CA VAL A 18 -21.41 36.45 -7.38
C VAL A 18 -21.94 35.01 -7.26
N PHE A 19 -23.20 34.79 -7.62
CA PHE A 19 -23.79 33.45 -7.61
C PHE A 19 -23.04 32.51 -8.57
N PHE A 20 -22.72 32.95 -9.78
CA PHE A 20 -21.99 32.17 -10.76
C PHE A 20 -20.59 31.76 -10.26
N PHE A 21 -19.84 32.70 -9.65
CA PHE A 21 -18.55 32.41 -9.06
C PHE A 21 -18.67 31.47 -7.86
N ALA A 22 -19.67 31.58 -7.03
CA ALA A 22 -19.91 30.67 -5.93
C ALA A 22 -20.17 29.24 -6.41
N VAL A 23 -20.98 29.06 -7.45
CA VAL A 23 -21.23 27.75 -8.09
C VAL A 23 -19.95 27.19 -8.69
N LEU A 24 -19.13 28.02 -9.35
CA LEU A 24 -17.89 27.59 -9.97
C LEU A 24 -16.87 27.12 -8.92
N ILE A 25 -16.71 27.85 -7.80
CA ILE A 25 -15.86 27.46 -6.69
C ILE A 25 -16.36 26.14 -6.06
N PHE A 26 -17.67 26.03 -5.86
CA PHE A 26 -18.27 24.82 -5.29
C PHE A 26 -18.03 23.58 -6.16
N THR A 27 -18.21 23.70 -7.48
CA THR A 27 -17.91 22.59 -8.42
C THR A 27 -16.44 22.24 -8.44
N MET A 28 -15.55 23.23 -8.35
CA MET A 28 -14.11 23.00 -8.29
C MET A 28 -13.71 22.25 -7.01
N VAL A 29 -14.28 22.64 -5.86
CA VAL A 29 -14.04 21.94 -4.58
C VAL A 29 -14.56 20.51 -4.61
N LEU A 30 -15.75 20.28 -5.17
CA LEU A 30 -16.29 18.93 -5.34
C LEU A 30 -15.38 18.07 -6.25
N PHE A 31 -14.92 18.64 -7.38
CA PHE A 31 -14.02 17.92 -8.27
C PHE A 31 -12.72 17.52 -7.60
N VAL A 32 -12.10 18.43 -6.85
CA VAL A 32 -10.87 18.13 -6.09
C VAL A 32 -11.14 17.05 -5.03
N TYR A 33 -12.26 17.15 -4.31
CA TYR A 33 -12.64 16.15 -3.32
C TYR A 33 -12.82 14.74 -3.92
N TYR A 34 -13.52 14.65 -5.06
CA TYR A 34 -13.68 13.39 -5.79
C TYR A 34 -12.35 12.85 -6.32
N ALA A 35 -11.53 13.71 -6.93
CA ALA A 35 -10.24 13.31 -7.47
C ALA A 35 -9.29 12.79 -6.38
N MET A 36 -9.25 13.46 -5.22
CA MET A 36 -8.44 13.00 -4.08
C MET A 36 -8.97 11.68 -3.49
N GLY A 37 -10.28 11.52 -3.40
CA GLY A 37 -10.89 10.29 -2.91
C GLY A 37 -10.62 9.10 -3.82
N GLU A 38 -10.63 9.29 -5.13
CA GLU A 38 -10.34 8.24 -6.10
C GLU A 38 -8.85 7.89 -6.14
N ALA A 39 -7.98 8.88 -6.03
CA ALA A 39 -6.54 8.68 -5.93
C ALA A 39 -6.18 7.89 -4.65
N SER A 40 -6.79 8.23 -3.51
CA SER A 40 -6.56 7.52 -2.25
C SER A 40 -7.03 6.06 -2.32
N ARG A 41 -8.23 5.80 -2.87
CA ARG A 41 -8.74 4.43 -3.06
C ARG A 41 -7.86 3.60 -3.99
N ASN A 42 -7.34 4.21 -5.06
CA ASN A 42 -6.43 3.52 -5.98
C ASN A 42 -5.10 3.15 -5.34
N VAL A 43 -4.59 3.96 -4.40
CA VAL A 43 -3.37 3.63 -3.67
C VAL A 43 -3.61 2.50 -2.66
N GLU A 44 -4.70 2.54 -1.90
CA GLU A 44 -5.04 1.48 -0.94
C GLU A 44 -5.33 0.13 -1.61
N SER A 45 -5.99 0.12 -2.78
CA SER A 45 -6.26 -1.11 -3.51
C SER A 45 -5.02 -1.74 -4.16
N LYS A 46 -3.91 -1.00 -4.20
CA LYS A 46 -2.62 -1.44 -4.80
C LYS A 46 -1.56 -1.78 -3.75
N MET A 47 -1.91 -1.80 -2.49
CA MET A 47 -0.98 -2.09 -1.41
C MET A 47 -1.38 -3.40 -0.71
N PHE A 48 -0.43 -4.33 -0.60
CA PHE A 48 -0.56 -5.52 0.23
C PHE A 48 0.24 -5.35 1.50
N VAL A 49 -0.34 -5.76 2.62
CA VAL A 49 0.27 -5.64 3.95
C VAL A 49 0.47 -7.03 4.52
N TYR A 50 1.69 -7.35 4.91
CA TYR A 50 2.04 -8.56 5.62
C TYR A 50 2.52 -8.18 7.01
N ASN A 51 1.87 -8.72 8.04
CA ASN A 51 2.32 -8.61 9.41
C ASN A 51 3.07 -9.90 9.76
N ILE A 52 4.36 -9.81 9.99
CA ILE A 52 5.22 -10.96 10.26
C ILE A 52 5.73 -10.84 11.68
N HIS A 53 5.36 -11.78 12.52
CA HIS A 53 5.83 -11.90 13.88
C HIS A 53 6.87 -13.02 13.95
N VAL A 54 8.10 -12.65 14.27
CA VAL A 54 9.21 -13.59 14.38
C VAL A 54 9.54 -13.75 15.85
N THR A 55 9.42 -14.98 16.34
CA THR A 55 9.69 -15.35 17.73
C THR A 55 10.89 -16.28 17.79
N GLY A 56 11.77 -16.06 18.76
CA GLY A 56 12.94 -16.91 19.02
C GLY A 56 12.83 -17.57 20.38
N ASP A 57 13.37 -18.78 20.50
CA ASP A 57 13.43 -19.55 21.76
C ASP A 57 14.55 -19.08 22.69
N GLY A 58 15.30 -18.02 22.36
CA GLY A 58 16.45 -17.53 23.13
C GLY A 58 17.74 -18.31 22.86
N SER A 59 17.74 -19.28 21.94
CA SER A 59 18.95 -20.03 21.56
C SER A 59 19.99 -19.16 20.85
N GLY A 60 19.59 -17.95 20.39
CA GLY A 60 20.44 -17.06 19.63
C GLY A 60 20.59 -17.51 18.17
N ALA A 61 19.72 -18.39 17.69
CA ALA A 61 19.69 -18.77 16.29
C ALA A 61 19.38 -17.56 15.38
N GLY A 62 20.11 -17.42 14.30
CA GLY A 62 19.87 -16.37 13.30
C GLY A 62 18.74 -16.75 12.36
N CYS A 63 18.15 -15.74 11.69
CA CYS A 63 17.19 -15.98 10.65
C CYS A 63 17.20 -14.92 9.56
N ASP A 64 16.86 -15.37 8.34
CA ASP A 64 16.57 -14.53 7.19
C ASP A 64 15.14 -14.80 6.74
N VAL A 65 14.35 -13.76 6.59
CA VAL A 65 12.98 -13.83 6.08
C VAL A 65 12.92 -13.17 4.72
N LEU A 66 12.51 -13.92 3.71
CA LEU A 66 12.35 -13.44 2.35
C LEU A 66 10.88 -13.54 1.94
N LEU A 67 10.42 -12.54 1.20
CA LEU A 67 9.09 -12.53 0.58
C LEU A 67 9.27 -12.34 -0.93
N ASP A 68 8.89 -13.33 -1.73
CA ASP A 68 9.15 -13.43 -3.17
C ASP A 68 10.61 -13.14 -3.53
N ASP A 69 11.53 -13.85 -2.87
CA ASP A 69 12.99 -13.72 -2.99
C ASP A 69 13.58 -12.36 -2.58
N SER A 70 12.75 -11.44 -2.09
CA SER A 70 13.22 -10.17 -1.52
C SER A 70 13.45 -10.32 -0.01
N LEU A 71 14.66 -10.02 0.46
CA LEU A 71 14.99 -10.05 1.89
C LEU A 71 14.23 -8.93 2.62
N VAL A 72 13.36 -9.30 3.55
CA VAL A 72 12.56 -8.37 4.35
C VAL A 72 13.05 -8.24 5.77
N PHE A 73 13.74 -9.25 6.27
CA PHE A 73 14.33 -9.24 7.60
C PHE A 73 15.55 -10.17 7.65
N SER A 74 16.59 -9.74 8.34
CA SER A 74 17.77 -10.56 8.63
C SER A 74 18.27 -10.25 10.03
N SER A 75 18.48 -11.30 10.80
CA SER A 75 19.08 -11.20 12.14
C SER A 75 20.09 -12.32 12.33
N PRO A 76 21.33 -12.02 12.68
CA PRO A 76 22.34 -13.05 12.95
C PRO A 76 22.08 -13.83 14.23
N ALA A 77 21.29 -13.26 15.13
CA ALA A 77 20.88 -13.89 16.38
C ALA A 77 19.56 -13.27 16.86
N LEU A 78 18.56 -14.09 17.06
CA LEU A 78 17.23 -13.65 17.51
C LEU A 78 17.09 -13.90 19.01
N TYR A 79 17.17 -12.83 19.80
CA TYR A 79 17.04 -12.88 21.27
C TYR A 79 15.70 -12.35 21.77
N ALA A 80 14.93 -11.68 20.89
CA ALA A 80 13.66 -11.08 21.26
C ALA A 80 12.67 -11.19 20.10
N ASP A 81 11.40 -11.22 20.45
CA ASP A 81 10.31 -11.19 19.48
C ASP A 81 10.35 -9.94 18.65
N THR A 82 10.18 -10.10 17.36
CA THR A 82 10.21 -9.02 16.39
C THR A 82 8.93 -9.00 15.57
N LEU A 83 8.24 -7.85 15.57
CA LEU A 83 7.07 -7.61 14.75
C LEU A 83 7.47 -6.75 13.55
N LEU A 84 7.26 -7.28 12.36
CA LEU A 84 7.55 -6.64 11.10
C LEU A 84 6.24 -6.33 10.36
N ARG A 85 6.16 -5.15 9.79
CA ARG A 85 5.09 -4.80 8.86
C ARG A 85 5.69 -4.51 7.50
N VAL A 86 5.42 -5.40 6.55
CA VAL A 86 5.92 -5.29 5.19
C VAL A 86 4.81 -4.81 4.29
N ASN A 87 5.02 -3.66 3.65
CA ASN A 87 4.10 -3.11 2.66
C ASN A 87 4.67 -3.38 1.27
N ARG A 88 3.89 -4.01 0.41
CA ARG A 88 4.23 -4.19 -1.01
C ARG A 88 3.27 -3.38 -1.86
N TYR A 89 3.83 -2.64 -2.81
CA TYR A 89 3.08 -1.83 -3.74
C TYR A 89 3.10 -2.47 -5.12
N TYR A 90 2.06 -2.21 -5.91
CA TYR A 90 2.08 -2.47 -7.33
C TYR A 90 3.13 -1.59 -7.99
N GLU A 91 4.10 -2.18 -8.66
CA GLU A 91 4.95 -1.46 -9.59
C GLU A 91 4.27 -1.41 -10.95
N ASN A 92 4.01 -0.20 -11.44
CA ASN A 92 3.63 0.01 -12.84
C ASN A 92 4.91 0.03 -13.65
N ASP A 93 5.10 -0.94 -14.53
CA ASP A 93 6.21 -0.91 -15.46
C ASP A 93 5.80 -0.14 -16.73
N THR A 94 6.66 0.79 -17.13
CA THR A 94 6.45 1.60 -18.32
C THR A 94 7.21 0.95 -19.46
N VAL A 95 6.50 0.27 -20.34
CA VAL A 95 7.09 -0.34 -21.54
C VAL A 95 6.95 0.61 -22.72
N VAL A 96 8.03 0.82 -23.47
CA VAL A 96 8.00 1.57 -24.71
C VAL A 96 7.73 0.61 -25.86
N GLU A 97 6.52 0.62 -26.39
CA GLU A 97 6.12 -0.18 -27.54
C GLU A 97 5.77 0.74 -28.71
N ASN A 98 6.42 0.55 -29.86
CA ASN A 98 6.24 1.38 -31.08
C ASN A 98 6.42 2.89 -30.84
N GLY A 99 7.36 3.29 -29.97
CA GLY A 99 7.63 4.70 -29.67
C GLY A 99 6.57 5.39 -28.79
N LYS A 100 5.59 4.66 -28.28
CA LYS A 100 4.63 5.14 -27.28
C LYS A 100 4.90 4.51 -25.93
N GLN A 101 4.88 5.33 -24.89
CA GLN A 101 4.92 4.82 -23.53
C GLN A 101 3.55 4.20 -23.21
N ILE A 102 3.53 2.90 -23.01
CA ILE A 102 2.35 2.16 -22.56
C ILE A 102 2.63 1.75 -21.12
N ILE A 103 1.79 2.22 -20.20
CA ILE A 103 1.79 1.74 -18.83
C ILE A 103 1.13 0.36 -18.88
N ARG A 104 1.92 -0.70 -18.86
CA ARG A 104 1.39 -2.03 -18.57
C ARG A 104 1.26 -2.15 -17.07
N GLU A 105 0.05 -2.30 -16.59
CA GLU A 105 -0.16 -2.94 -15.29
C GLU A 105 0.41 -4.34 -15.39
N ILE A 106 1.62 -4.51 -14.88
CA ILE A 106 2.19 -5.86 -14.76
C ILE A 106 1.41 -6.52 -13.65
N THR A 107 0.41 -7.28 -14.04
CA THR A 107 -0.35 -8.14 -13.14
C THR A 107 0.54 -9.34 -12.76
N TYR A 108 1.65 -9.09 -12.08
CA TYR A 108 2.39 -10.13 -11.35
C TYR A 108 1.71 -10.36 -10.00
N PHE A 109 0.42 -10.67 -10.04
CA PHE A 109 -0.29 -11.01 -8.82
C PHE A 109 -0.82 -12.41 -8.94
N SER A 110 0.00 -13.31 -8.49
CA SER A 110 -0.57 -14.43 -7.80
C SER A 110 -1.26 -13.85 -6.55
N SER A 111 -2.45 -14.30 -6.24
CA SER A 111 -3.14 -14.01 -4.98
C SER A 111 -2.32 -14.45 -3.74
N GLU A 112 -1.12 -14.93 -3.95
CA GLU A 112 -0.23 -15.55 -2.99
C GLU A 112 1.20 -15.11 -3.25
N SER A 113 1.94 -14.82 -2.17
CA SER A 113 3.38 -14.59 -2.18
C SER A 113 4.12 -15.82 -1.64
N MET A 114 5.37 -16.01 -2.04
CA MET A 114 6.23 -17.05 -1.51
C MET A 114 7.00 -16.52 -0.30
N LEU A 115 6.64 -16.97 0.88
CA LEU A 115 7.42 -16.76 2.09
C LEU A 115 8.52 -17.82 2.15
N ARG A 116 9.76 -17.37 2.29
CA ARG A 116 10.90 -18.24 2.58
C ARG A 116 11.58 -17.78 3.86
N VAL A 117 11.78 -18.71 4.77
CA VAL A 117 12.47 -18.45 6.03
C VAL A 117 13.68 -19.37 6.08
N ILE A 118 14.84 -18.81 6.32
CA ILE A 118 16.10 -19.55 6.49
C ILE A 118 16.55 -19.27 7.93
N GLY A 119 16.69 -20.29 8.73
CA GLY A 119 17.01 -20.05 10.15
C GLY A 119 17.41 -21.31 10.90
N GLY A 120 17.59 -21.15 12.19
CA GLY A 120 18.10 -22.20 13.06
C GLY A 120 19.61 -22.37 12.98
N VAL A 121 20.13 -23.25 13.84
CA VAL A 121 21.56 -23.58 13.88
C VAL A 121 21.98 -24.40 12.66
N SER A 122 21.06 -25.19 12.11
CA SER A 122 21.27 -26.03 10.93
C SER A 122 21.12 -25.29 9.60
N GLY A 123 20.61 -24.05 9.59
CA GLY A 123 20.30 -23.29 8.38
C GLY A 123 19.11 -23.87 7.62
N ASP A 124 18.13 -24.38 8.34
CA ASP A 124 16.92 -24.96 7.76
C ASP A 124 16.15 -23.92 6.95
N THR A 125 15.55 -24.38 5.86
CA THR A 125 14.77 -23.53 4.98
C THR A 125 13.31 -23.97 4.93
N LEU A 126 12.41 -23.09 5.35
CA LEU A 126 10.98 -23.26 5.21
C LEU A 126 10.50 -22.40 4.04
N SER A 127 9.72 -22.98 3.13
CA SER A 127 9.05 -22.25 2.04
C SER A 127 7.55 -22.49 2.10
N LYS A 128 6.76 -21.41 2.16
CA LYS A 128 5.31 -21.46 2.27
C LYS A 128 4.64 -20.40 1.44
N ARG A 129 3.53 -20.72 0.78
CA ARG A 129 2.69 -19.74 0.11
C ARG A 129 1.82 -19.04 1.12
N VAL A 130 1.79 -17.72 1.05
CA VAL A 130 1.03 -16.85 1.95
C VAL A 130 0.10 -15.96 1.13
N GLY A 131 -1.14 -15.86 1.55
CA GLY A 131 -2.11 -14.98 0.91
C GLY A 131 -1.77 -13.51 1.11
N ASN A 132 -2.30 -12.65 0.25
CA ASN A 132 -2.16 -11.20 0.42
C ASN A 132 -2.86 -10.73 1.70
N ASN A 133 -2.27 -9.75 2.38
CA ASN A 133 -2.76 -9.21 3.66
C ASN A 133 -2.82 -10.24 4.80
N SER A 134 -1.84 -11.13 4.85
CA SER A 134 -1.77 -12.18 5.88
C SER A 134 -1.04 -11.74 7.15
N ASN A 135 -1.45 -12.33 8.27
CA ASN A 135 -0.68 -12.35 9.49
C ASN A 135 0.12 -13.67 9.55
N ILE A 136 1.40 -13.58 9.77
CA ILE A 136 2.34 -14.69 9.70
C ILE A 136 3.10 -14.75 11.02
N GLU A 137 3.01 -15.89 11.71
CA GLU A 137 3.83 -16.18 12.87
C GLU A 137 4.95 -17.14 12.49
N ILE A 138 6.19 -16.75 12.77
CA ILE A 138 7.38 -17.55 12.52
C ILE A 138 8.01 -17.85 13.86
N SER A 139 8.16 -19.11 14.19
CA SER A 139 8.87 -19.56 15.37
C SER A 139 10.20 -20.19 14.97
N ILE A 140 11.28 -19.71 15.58
CA ILE A 140 12.63 -20.18 15.34
C ILE A 140 13.16 -20.79 16.65
N ASN A 141 13.50 -22.03 16.59
CA ASN A 141 14.10 -22.75 17.69
C ASN A 141 15.46 -23.34 17.27
N GLY A 142 16.21 -23.86 18.23
CA GLY A 142 17.51 -24.47 17.96
C GLY A 142 17.46 -25.62 16.95
N ASP A 143 16.32 -26.30 16.85
CA ASP A 143 16.13 -27.49 16.02
C ASP A 143 15.59 -27.16 14.60
N GLY A 144 15.03 -25.97 14.38
CA GLY A 144 14.49 -25.61 13.05
C GLY A 144 13.59 -24.38 13.03
N VAL A 145 12.83 -24.27 11.93
CA VAL A 145 11.94 -23.15 11.66
C VAL A 145 10.53 -23.62 11.43
N GLU A 146 9.57 -23.05 12.14
CA GLU A 146 8.15 -23.27 11.92
C GLU A 146 7.44 -21.97 11.53
N ALA A 147 6.53 -22.02 10.60
CA ALA A 147 5.68 -20.89 10.26
C ALA A 147 4.20 -21.26 10.28
N VAL A 148 3.43 -20.52 11.05
CA VAL A 148 1.97 -20.64 11.15
C VAL A 148 1.33 -19.41 10.53
N LEU A 149 0.33 -19.63 9.68
CA LEU A 149 -0.50 -18.56 9.14
C LEU A 149 -1.68 -18.37 10.10
N THR A 150 -1.82 -17.15 10.62
CA THR A 150 -2.98 -16.75 11.41
C THR A 150 -3.88 -15.92 10.49
N GLU A 151 -5.08 -16.42 10.22
CA GLU A 151 -6.11 -15.72 9.44
C GLU A 151 -6.72 -14.55 10.22
#